data_d31eed36f2005b97051fbae5ebe855bb
#
_entry.id   d31eed36f2005b97051fbae5ebe855bb
#
_cell.length_a   1.000
_cell.length_b   1.000
_cell.length_c   1.000
_cell.angle_alpha   90.00
_cell.angle_beta   90.00
_cell.angle_gamma   90.00
#
_symmetry.space_group_name_H-M   'P 1'
#
loop_
_entity.id
_entity.type
_entity.pdbx_description
1 polymer ?
#
loop_
_entity_poly.entity_id
_entity_poly.type
_entity_poly.pdbx_seq_one_letter_code
_entity_poly.pdbx_strand_id
1 'polypeptide(L)'
;TSTVHTRGGTTTINIDKILQSTNLVADIKDKDLEALSNKVIDGFRLDLKSRDVWEQAVDKWTKLALQVAEDKNTPWPKASNVKFPLLATAAMQFSARAYPSLVPSNGQVVQIKVIGKDEDGQKAARAEKVAKFMSYQLMEEMEDWEEDMDKLLMILPIVGVCFKKTYWDKGKERNCSKLILPKELVVNYWAKSLEDTERKTEIIQLTDRVLKERMLEGVYAEQKEDLPKADLSTLLDVTNNTAQGKDNTKQTSEPPMADESTPHVLLEQHTFCDLDKDGYPEPYVITVHLASKKVLRIVARFAEKDVYKNAQGKISCIKPTEYYTKYGFIPNPDGGFYDVGFGLLLGAINRSINTGINQLVDAGTLSNLQSGFLS
;
A
#
# COMPACT_ATOMS: atom_id res chain seq x y z
N THR A 1 13.29 9.71 -37.95
CA THR A 1 14.49 10.51 -37.65
C THR A 1 14.16 11.98 -37.93
N SER A 2 13.68 12.67 -36.94
CA SER A 2 13.57 14.13 -36.96
C SER A 2 14.45 14.69 -35.82
N THR A 3 15.67 15.06 -36.20
CA THR A 3 16.58 15.83 -35.37
C THR A 3 16.15 17.28 -35.37
N VAL A 4 15.66 17.77 -34.24
CA VAL A 4 15.53 19.20 -33.99
C VAL A 4 16.79 19.65 -33.26
N HIS A 5 17.62 20.45 -33.93
CA HIS A 5 18.78 21.11 -33.33
C HIS A 5 18.30 22.24 -32.40
N THR A 6 18.50 22.09 -31.10
CA THR A 6 18.49 23.22 -30.17
C THR A 6 19.87 23.35 -29.52
N ARG A 7 20.45 24.55 -29.65
CA ARG A 7 21.69 24.96 -28.99
C ARG A 7 21.50 25.03 -27.48
N GLY A 8 22.20 24.17 -26.76
CA GLY A 8 22.24 24.11 -25.30
C GLY A 8 22.27 22.67 -24.88
N GLY A 9 23.38 22.17 -24.32
CA GLY A 9 23.64 20.75 -24.03
C GLY A 9 22.61 20.12 -23.08
N THR A 10 21.45 19.82 -23.57
CA THR A 10 20.42 18.98 -22.97
C THR A 10 20.55 17.62 -23.63
N THR A 11 20.87 16.61 -22.86
CA THR A 11 20.79 15.22 -23.30
C THR A 11 19.29 14.95 -23.50
N THR A 12 18.81 15.04 -24.73
CA THR A 12 17.45 14.63 -25.10
C THR A 12 17.38 13.13 -24.91
N ILE A 13 16.68 12.69 -23.88
CA ILE A 13 16.41 11.29 -23.63
C ILE A 13 15.30 10.92 -24.63
N ASN A 14 15.59 10.04 -25.60
CA ASN A 14 14.60 9.58 -26.57
C ASN A 14 13.72 8.48 -25.94
N ILE A 15 12.44 8.39 -26.31
CA ILE A 15 11.49 7.36 -25.83
C ILE A 15 12.06 5.95 -25.97
N ASP A 16 12.74 5.63 -27.07
CA ASP A 16 13.36 4.33 -27.28
C ASP A 16 14.40 4.02 -26.18
N LYS A 17 15.16 5.02 -25.75
CA LYS A 17 16.12 4.91 -24.65
C LYS A 17 15.41 4.78 -23.30
N ILE A 18 14.32 5.50 -23.09
CA ILE A 18 13.49 5.43 -21.89
C ILE A 18 12.97 4.00 -21.70
N LEU A 19 12.46 3.37 -22.74
CA LEU A 19 11.90 2.02 -22.70
C LEU A 19 12.95 0.90 -22.55
N GLN A 20 14.15 1.10 -23.07
CA GLN A 20 15.23 0.11 -22.98
C GLN A 20 16.03 0.18 -21.67
N SER A 21 15.99 1.31 -20.98
CA SER A 21 16.74 1.48 -19.74
C SER A 21 16.06 0.77 -18.57
N THR A 22 16.83 0.01 -17.81
CA THR A 22 16.38 -0.60 -16.55
C THR A 22 16.34 0.42 -15.42
N ASN A 23 17.12 1.51 -15.51
CA ASN A 23 17.13 2.59 -14.54
C ASN A 23 17.70 3.86 -15.19
N LEU A 24 16.90 4.91 -15.27
CA LEU A 24 17.25 6.18 -15.91
C LEU A 24 18.08 7.12 -15.02
N VAL A 25 18.34 6.78 -13.77
CA VAL A 25 19.07 7.64 -12.82
C VAL A 25 20.46 8.02 -13.35
N ALA A 26 21.15 7.09 -14.00
CA ALA A 26 22.48 7.35 -14.56
C ALA A 26 22.49 8.35 -15.74
N ASP A 27 21.35 8.55 -16.40
CA ASP A 27 21.21 9.42 -17.57
C ASP A 27 20.79 10.85 -17.21
N ILE A 28 20.42 11.11 -15.94
CA ILE A 28 19.88 12.38 -15.46
C ILE A 28 20.94 13.09 -14.59
N LYS A 29 21.01 14.41 -14.70
CA LYS A 29 21.96 15.22 -13.91
C LYS A 29 21.57 15.27 -12.44
N ASP A 30 22.53 15.28 -11.53
CA ASP A 30 22.32 15.29 -10.08
C ASP A 30 21.37 16.41 -9.61
N LYS A 31 21.48 17.60 -10.19
CA LYS A 31 20.59 18.73 -9.87
C LYS A 31 19.12 18.47 -10.22
N ASP A 32 18.86 17.83 -11.36
CA ASP A 32 17.50 17.47 -11.79
C ASP A 32 16.97 16.32 -10.93
N LEU A 33 17.84 15.37 -10.51
CA LEU A 33 17.50 14.29 -9.58
C LEU A 33 17.12 14.84 -8.19
N GLU A 34 17.86 15.83 -7.68
CA GLU A 34 17.55 16.47 -6.40
C GLU A 34 16.19 17.20 -6.45
N ALA A 35 15.93 17.95 -7.53
CA ALA A 35 14.64 18.61 -7.73
C ALA A 35 13.49 17.60 -7.82
N LEU A 36 13.69 16.47 -8.52
CA LEU A 36 12.73 15.40 -8.65
C LEU A 36 12.46 14.71 -7.31
N SER A 37 13.51 14.42 -6.53
CA SER A 37 13.37 13.86 -5.19
C SER A 37 12.53 14.74 -4.27
N ASN A 38 12.83 16.04 -4.24
CA ASN A 38 12.04 16.99 -3.44
C ASN A 38 10.58 17.02 -3.90
N LYS A 39 10.31 17.03 -5.21
CA LYS A 39 8.94 16.98 -5.77
C LYS A 39 8.19 15.72 -5.31
N VAL A 40 8.85 14.55 -5.32
CA VAL A 40 8.27 13.27 -4.87
C VAL A 40 7.93 13.31 -3.39
N ILE A 41 8.87 13.77 -2.55
CA ILE A 41 8.70 13.84 -1.09
C ILE A 41 7.62 14.85 -0.71
N ASP A 42 7.62 16.03 -1.31
CA ASP A 42 6.61 17.06 -1.02
C ASP A 42 5.22 16.61 -1.49
N GLY A 43 5.13 15.99 -2.66
CA GLY A 43 3.90 15.38 -3.15
C GLY A 43 3.35 14.31 -2.19
N PHE A 44 4.22 13.43 -1.72
CA PHE A 44 3.87 12.41 -0.73
C PHE A 44 3.36 13.02 0.58
N ARG A 45 4.03 14.05 1.12
CA ARG A 45 3.60 14.74 2.35
C ARG A 45 2.23 15.40 2.20
N LEU A 46 1.96 16.03 1.04
CA LEU A 46 0.66 16.62 0.75
C LEU A 46 -0.44 15.55 0.70
N ASP A 47 -0.18 14.42 0.05
CA ASP A 47 -1.16 13.33 -0.04
C ASP A 47 -1.41 12.69 1.32
N LEU A 48 -0.37 12.47 2.12
CA LEU A 48 -0.49 11.96 3.49
C LEU A 48 -1.33 12.90 4.36
N LYS A 49 -1.04 14.22 4.31
CA LYS A 49 -1.80 15.23 5.04
C LYS A 49 -3.26 15.28 4.60
N SER A 50 -3.56 15.09 3.31
CA SER A 50 -4.93 15.13 2.79
C SER A 50 -5.82 14.05 3.39
N ARG A 51 -5.26 12.89 3.76
CA ARG A 51 -5.98 11.72 4.32
C ARG A 51 -5.79 11.51 5.83
N ASP A 52 -5.16 12.45 6.54
CA ASP A 52 -4.82 12.32 7.97
C ASP A 52 -6.02 11.94 8.84
N VAL A 53 -7.18 12.56 8.62
CA VAL A 53 -8.41 12.24 9.37
C VAL A 53 -8.83 10.77 9.17
N TRP A 54 -8.71 10.27 7.95
CA TRP A 54 -8.99 8.87 7.63
C TRP A 54 -7.97 7.94 8.28
N GLU A 55 -6.67 8.27 8.25
CA GLU A 55 -5.63 7.47 8.90
C GLU A 55 -5.84 7.35 10.42
N GLN A 56 -6.14 8.46 11.07
CA GLN A 56 -6.45 8.46 12.50
C GLN A 56 -7.70 7.62 12.82
N ALA A 57 -8.70 7.61 11.94
CA ALA A 57 -9.86 6.75 12.09
C ALA A 57 -9.50 5.26 11.94
N VAL A 58 -8.69 4.93 10.93
CA VAL A 58 -8.16 3.55 10.71
C VAL A 58 -7.40 3.06 11.93
N ASP A 59 -6.57 3.91 12.55
CA ASP A 59 -5.82 3.56 13.77
C ASP A 59 -6.75 3.23 14.93
N LYS A 60 -7.77 4.05 15.13
CA LYS A 60 -8.79 3.79 16.16
C LYS A 60 -9.54 2.49 15.92
N TRP A 61 -9.89 2.18 14.67
CA TRP A 61 -10.58 0.93 14.31
C TRP A 61 -9.67 -0.28 14.48
N THR A 62 -8.41 -0.17 14.08
CA THR A 62 -7.42 -1.24 14.22
C THR A 62 -7.15 -1.54 15.70
N LYS A 63 -6.92 -0.52 16.54
CA LYS A 63 -6.79 -0.70 17.99
C LYS A 63 -8.02 -1.36 18.61
N LEU A 64 -9.21 -0.97 18.17
CA LEU A 64 -10.47 -1.54 18.64
C LEU A 64 -10.62 -3.01 18.24
N ALA A 65 -10.26 -3.36 16.99
CA ALA A 65 -10.29 -4.72 16.49
C ALA A 65 -9.26 -5.62 17.20
N LEU A 66 -8.07 -5.11 17.46
CA LEU A 66 -7.01 -5.80 18.20
C LEU A 66 -7.23 -5.83 19.72
N GLN A 67 -8.29 -5.20 20.21
CA GLN A 67 -8.61 -5.11 21.65
C GLN A 67 -7.45 -4.53 22.48
N VAL A 68 -6.70 -3.56 21.92
CA VAL A 68 -5.57 -2.95 22.60
C VAL A 68 -6.05 -2.34 23.92
N ALA A 69 -5.44 -2.81 25.03
CA ALA A 69 -5.71 -2.28 26.34
C ALA A 69 -5.00 -0.93 26.49
N GLU A 70 -5.75 0.09 26.83
CA GLU A 70 -5.20 1.41 27.23
C GLU A 70 -5.30 1.53 28.75
N ASP A 71 -4.29 2.11 29.39
CA ASP A 71 -4.33 2.35 30.83
C ASP A 71 -5.49 3.28 31.18
N LYS A 72 -6.41 2.77 32.00
CA LYS A 72 -7.60 3.51 32.40
C LYS A 72 -7.48 3.97 33.85
N ASN A 73 -7.44 5.28 34.03
CA ASN A 73 -7.36 5.93 35.33
C ASN A 73 -8.67 6.61 35.75
N THR A 74 -9.72 6.45 34.95
CA THR A 74 -11.05 7.00 35.20
C THR A 74 -12.13 5.90 35.22
N PRO A 75 -13.12 5.93 36.12
CA PRO A 75 -13.38 6.90 37.17
C PRO A 75 -12.41 6.85 38.38
N TRP A 76 -11.66 5.76 38.55
CA TRP A 76 -10.59 5.59 39.53
C TRP A 76 -9.42 4.76 38.96
N PRO A 77 -8.22 4.83 39.57
CA PRO A 77 -7.10 3.99 39.13
C PRO A 77 -7.44 2.52 39.19
N LYS A 78 -7.10 1.76 38.13
CA LYS A 78 -7.40 0.34 37.96
C LYS A 78 -8.90 -0.01 37.85
N ALA A 79 -9.74 0.95 37.43
CA ALA A 79 -11.11 0.64 37.01
C ALA A 79 -11.14 -0.42 35.89
N SER A 80 -12.27 -1.08 35.75
CA SER A 80 -12.41 -2.19 34.78
C SER A 80 -12.13 -1.70 33.34
N ASN A 81 -11.42 -2.54 32.55
CA ASN A 81 -11.03 -2.22 31.18
C ASN A 81 -11.27 -3.43 30.25
N VAL A 82 -12.47 -4.00 30.35
CA VAL A 82 -12.89 -5.10 29.50
C VAL A 82 -13.14 -4.59 28.10
N LYS A 83 -12.65 -5.32 27.08
CA LYS A 83 -12.88 -5.05 25.66
C LYS A 83 -13.73 -6.15 25.07
N PHE A 84 -14.86 -5.78 24.50
CA PHE A 84 -15.76 -6.71 23.79
C PHE A 84 -15.31 -6.84 22.32
N PRO A 85 -15.08 -8.05 21.79
CA PRO A 85 -14.48 -8.26 20.46
C PRO A 85 -15.49 -8.17 19.30
N LEU A 86 -16.44 -7.22 19.33
CA LEU A 86 -17.51 -7.13 18.31
C LEU A 86 -16.92 -6.99 16.89
N LEU A 87 -15.99 -6.05 16.72
CA LEU A 87 -15.42 -5.74 15.42
C LEU A 87 -14.53 -6.91 14.90
N ALA A 88 -13.73 -7.50 15.76
CA ALA A 88 -12.93 -8.67 15.42
C ALA A 88 -13.78 -9.87 15.03
N THR A 89 -14.84 -10.14 15.80
CA THR A 89 -15.77 -11.25 15.52
C THR A 89 -16.48 -11.05 14.18
N ALA A 90 -16.94 -9.82 13.88
CA ALA A 90 -17.58 -9.52 12.60
C ALA A 90 -16.61 -9.72 11.42
N ALA A 91 -15.35 -9.30 11.55
CA ALA A 91 -14.32 -9.49 10.54
C ALA A 91 -14.01 -11.00 10.32
N MET A 92 -13.82 -11.76 11.39
CA MET A 92 -13.62 -13.21 11.30
C MET A 92 -14.78 -13.94 10.63
N GLN A 93 -16.02 -13.58 10.97
CA GLN A 93 -17.22 -14.18 10.35
C GLN A 93 -17.31 -13.85 8.87
N PHE A 94 -16.93 -12.65 8.46
CA PHE A 94 -16.85 -12.28 7.05
C PHE A 94 -15.77 -13.11 6.32
N SER A 95 -14.55 -13.15 6.84
CA SER A 95 -13.45 -13.91 6.26
C SER A 95 -13.80 -15.39 6.10
N ALA A 96 -14.34 -16.02 7.15
CA ALA A 96 -14.73 -17.44 7.13
C ALA A 96 -15.78 -17.78 6.06
N ARG A 97 -16.64 -16.82 5.68
CA ARG A 97 -17.65 -16.99 4.62
C ARG A 97 -17.12 -16.65 3.23
N ALA A 98 -16.25 -15.64 3.13
CA ALA A 98 -15.73 -15.16 1.86
C ALA A 98 -14.60 -16.06 1.33
N TYR A 99 -13.75 -16.58 2.20
CA TYR A 99 -12.59 -17.38 1.83
C TYR A 99 -12.93 -18.60 0.95
N PRO A 100 -13.88 -19.47 1.30
CA PRO A 100 -14.23 -20.63 0.46
C PRO A 100 -14.80 -20.26 -0.91
N SER A 101 -15.34 -19.04 -1.04
CA SER A 101 -15.86 -18.54 -2.33
C SER A 101 -14.77 -18.04 -3.26
N LEU A 102 -13.63 -17.59 -2.71
CA LEU A 102 -12.48 -17.09 -3.46
C LEU A 102 -11.42 -18.17 -3.71
N VAL A 103 -11.23 -19.05 -2.73
CA VAL A 103 -10.29 -20.17 -2.78
C VAL A 103 -11.07 -21.49 -2.66
N PRO A 104 -11.66 -21.97 -3.74
CA PRO A 104 -12.45 -23.18 -3.68
C PRO A 104 -11.58 -24.41 -3.46
N SER A 105 -12.10 -25.41 -2.74
CA SER A 105 -11.37 -26.63 -2.35
C SER A 105 -10.88 -27.49 -3.52
N ASN A 106 -11.38 -27.28 -4.73
CA ASN A 106 -10.93 -27.96 -5.93
C ASN A 106 -9.67 -27.31 -6.58
N GLY A 107 -9.13 -26.25 -5.97
CA GLY A 107 -7.95 -25.53 -6.47
C GLY A 107 -8.17 -24.72 -7.76
N GLN A 108 -9.36 -24.68 -8.30
CA GLN A 108 -9.67 -23.94 -9.53
C GLN A 108 -10.17 -22.53 -9.19
N VAL A 109 -9.22 -21.62 -8.92
CA VAL A 109 -9.52 -20.23 -8.55
C VAL A 109 -9.98 -19.39 -9.75
N VAL A 110 -9.47 -19.70 -10.95
CA VAL A 110 -9.75 -18.96 -12.17
C VAL A 110 -10.77 -19.71 -13.02
N GLN A 111 -11.83 -19.02 -13.43
CA GLN A 111 -12.83 -19.49 -14.38
C GLN A 111 -12.82 -18.59 -15.60
N ILE A 112 -12.78 -19.18 -16.80
CA ILE A 112 -12.78 -18.45 -18.07
C ILE A 112 -14.09 -18.71 -18.80
N LYS A 113 -14.77 -17.64 -19.19
CA LYS A 113 -15.98 -17.69 -20.01
C LYS A 113 -15.63 -17.37 -21.47
N VAL A 114 -16.01 -18.27 -22.36
CA VAL A 114 -15.88 -18.03 -23.81
C VAL A 114 -16.97 -17.07 -24.28
N ILE A 115 -16.57 -16.02 -25.01
CA ILE A 115 -17.48 -15.04 -25.60
C ILE A 115 -17.58 -15.32 -27.09
N GLY A 116 -18.82 -15.35 -27.64
CA GLY A 116 -19.14 -15.65 -29.04
C GLY A 116 -19.40 -17.10 -29.28
N LYS A 117 -19.61 -17.47 -30.59
CA LYS A 117 -19.89 -18.86 -31.01
C LYS A 117 -18.62 -19.70 -30.99
N ASP A 118 -18.73 -20.92 -30.53
CA ASP A 118 -17.69 -21.97 -30.55
C ASP A 118 -18.29 -23.23 -31.17
N GLU A 119 -18.26 -23.28 -32.51
CA GLU A 119 -18.88 -24.39 -33.27
C GLU A 119 -18.07 -25.69 -33.14
N ASP A 120 -16.77 -25.58 -32.95
CA ASP A 120 -15.85 -26.74 -32.88
C ASP A 120 -15.44 -27.10 -31.43
N GLY A 121 -15.90 -26.41 -30.41
CA GLY A 121 -15.51 -26.63 -29.00
C GLY A 121 -14.05 -26.30 -28.67
N GLN A 122 -13.29 -25.79 -29.64
CA GLN A 122 -11.85 -25.51 -29.47
C GLN A 122 -11.58 -24.33 -28.55
N LYS A 123 -12.46 -23.32 -28.56
CA LYS A 123 -12.31 -22.15 -27.67
C LYS A 123 -12.55 -22.54 -26.22
N ALA A 124 -13.55 -23.40 -25.97
CA ALA A 124 -13.85 -23.93 -24.65
C ALA A 124 -12.68 -24.77 -24.09
N ALA A 125 -12.11 -25.66 -24.92
CA ALA A 125 -10.96 -26.47 -24.54
C ALA A 125 -9.70 -25.61 -24.24
N ARG A 126 -9.46 -24.54 -25.01
CA ARG A 126 -8.37 -23.59 -24.72
C ARG A 126 -8.64 -22.83 -23.46
N ALA A 127 -9.86 -22.34 -23.23
CA ALA A 127 -10.25 -21.62 -22.03
C ALA A 127 -10.03 -22.45 -20.75
N GLU A 128 -10.39 -23.75 -20.81
CA GLU A 128 -10.16 -24.67 -19.70
C GLU A 128 -8.66 -24.85 -19.38
N LYS A 129 -7.82 -25.03 -20.41
CA LYS A 129 -6.36 -25.14 -20.25
C LYS A 129 -5.78 -23.86 -19.64
N VAL A 130 -6.20 -22.69 -20.12
CA VAL A 130 -5.73 -21.39 -19.58
C VAL A 130 -6.20 -21.21 -18.14
N ALA A 131 -7.46 -21.55 -17.82
CA ALA A 131 -7.98 -21.47 -16.45
C ALA A 131 -7.18 -22.36 -15.47
N LYS A 132 -6.88 -23.61 -15.87
CA LYS A 132 -6.04 -24.53 -15.07
C LYS A 132 -4.63 -23.99 -14.89
N PHE A 133 -4.00 -23.47 -15.94
CA PHE A 133 -2.65 -22.91 -15.87
C PHE A 133 -2.60 -21.66 -14.97
N MET A 134 -3.56 -20.74 -15.12
CA MET A 134 -3.64 -19.56 -14.27
C MET A 134 -3.92 -19.92 -12.79
N SER A 135 -4.76 -20.94 -12.55
CA SER A 135 -4.99 -21.42 -11.18
C SER A 135 -3.73 -22.05 -10.58
N TYR A 136 -2.96 -22.80 -11.37
CA TYR A 136 -1.65 -23.32 -10.96
C TYR A 136 -0.67 -22.20 -10.63
N GLN A 137 -0.60 -21.14 -11.46
CA GLN A 137 0.28 -20.00 -11.18
C GLN A 137 -0.08 -19.31 -9.87
N LEU A 138 -1.37 -19.13 -9.57
CA LEU A 138 -1.82 -18.48 -8.35
C LEU A 138 -1.62 -19.33 -7.09
N MET A 139 -1.84 -20.64 -7.18
CA MET A 139 -1.86 -21.52 -6.02
C MET A 139 -0.50 -22.17 -5.73
N GLU A 140 0.31 -22.41 -6.76
CA GLU A 140 1.57 -23.16 -6.64
C GLU A 140 2.81 -22.28 -6.90
N GLU A 141 2.78 -21.44 -7.95
CA GLU A 141 3.94 -20.59 -8.26
C GLU A 141 4.02 -19.36 -7.36
N MET A 142 2.88 -18.77 -6.99
CA MET A 142 2.80 -17.60 -6.09
C MET A 142 2.58 -18.06 -4.64
N GLU A 143 3.62 -18.56 -3.98
CA GLU A 143 3.58 -19.12 -2.61
C GLU A 143 2.84 -18.25 -1.58
N ASP A 144 2.98 -16.92 -1.70
CA ASP A 144 2.39 -15.97 -0.73
C ASP A 144 0.95 -15.55 -1.07
N TRP A 145 0.39 -16.00 -2.23
CA TRP A 145 -0.87 -15.46 -2.74
C TRP A 145 -2.07 -15.80 -1.85
N GLU A 146 -2.14 -17.06 -1.40
CA GLU A 146 -3.24 -17.57 -0.56
C GLU A 146 -3.20 -16.92 0.83
N GLU A 147 -2.01 -16.86 1.46
CA GLU A 147 -1.82 -16.21 2.75
C GLU A 147 -2.17 -14.72 2.69
N ASP A 148 -1.77 -14.04 1.63
CA ASP A 148 -2.09 -12.64 1.38
C ASP A 148 -3.61 -12.42 1.18
N MET A 149 -4.32 -13.37 0.55
CA MET A 149 -5.76 -13.31 0.41
C MET A 149 -6.48 -13.48 1.75
N ASP A 150 -6.02 -14.39 2.60
CA ASP A 150 -6.58 -14.55 3.95
C ASP A 150 -6.38 -13.28 4.79
N LYS A 151 -5.17 -12.72 4.80
CA LYS A 151 -4.87 -11.43 5.45
C LYS A 151 -5.76 -10.30 4.91
N LEU A 152 -5.93 -10.24 3.59
CA LEU A 152 -6.80 -9.24 2.94
C LEU A 152 -8.23 -9.35 3.45
N LEU A 153 -8.79 -10.58 3.51
CA LEU A 153 -10.15 -10.82 3.96
C LEU A 153 -10.38 -10.48 5.44
N MET A 154 -9.33 -10.50 6.24
CA MET A 154 -9.39 -10.06 7.65
C MET A 154 -9.32 -8.54 7.79
N ILE A 155 -8.48 -7.87 7.01
CA ILE A 155 -8.23 -6.42 7.12
C ILE A 155 -9.32 -5.61 6.40
N LEU A 156 -9.71 -6.06 5.21
CA LEU A 156 -10.66 -5.37 4.34
C LEU A 156 -11.97 -4.97 5.05
N PRO A 157 -12.66 -5.88 5.77
CA PRO A 157 -13.91 -5.52 6.45
C PRO A 157 -13.72 -4.53 7.60
N ILE A 158 -12.53 -4.48 8.22
CA ILE A 158 -12.24 -3.55 9.33
C ILE A 158 -12.06 -2.14 8.79
N VAL A 159 -11.17 -1.98 7.80
CA VAL A 159 -10.74 -0.68 7.28
C VAL A 159 -11.62 -0.17 6.14
N GLY A 160 -12.13 -1.08 5.31
CA GLY A 160 -12.95 -0.78 4.14
C GLY A 160 -12.19 -0.81 2.81
N VAL A 161 -10.87 -0.73 2.80
CA VAL A 161 -10.05 -0.74 1.59
C VAL A 161 -8.74 -1.47 1.82
N CYS A 162 -8.31 -2.25 0.83
CA CYS A 162 -6.98 -2.86 0.74
C CYS A 162 -6.50 -2.82 -0.71
N PHE A 163 -5.21 -3.07 -0.92
CA PHE A 163 -4.62 -3.06 -2.24
C PHE A 163 -3.78 -4.32 -2.47
N LYS A 164 -3.66 -4.73 -3.73
CA LYS A 164 -2.67 -5.72 -4.15
C LYS A 164 -1.83 -5.13 -5.28
N LYS A 165 -0.53 -5.39 -5.24
CA LYS A 165 0.43 -5.04 -6.28
C LYS A 165 0.81 -6.29 -7.04
N THR A 166 0.57 -6.29 -8.35
CA THR A 166 0.93 -7.41 -9.23
C THR A 166 2.05 -6.97 -10.17
N TYR A 167 3.14 -7.73 -10.18
CA TYR A 167 4.33 -7.43 -10.98
C TYR A 167 5.10 -8.71 -11.32
N TRP A 168 5.94 -8.62 -12.36
CA TRP A 168 6.91 -9.65 -12.69
C TRP A 168 8.20 -9.44 -11.91
N ASP A 169 8.63 -10.42 -11.14
CA ASP A 169 9.90 -10.39 -10.41
C ASP A 169 10.98 -11.10 -11.26
N LYS A 170 12.00 -10.33 -11.66
CA LYS A 170 13.11 -10.85 -12.48
C LYS A 170 14.01 -11.82 -11.70
N GLY A 171 14.20 -11.60 -10.40
CA GLY A 171 15.04 -12.46 -9.56
C GLY A 171 14.39 -13.81 -9.30
N LYS A 172 13.05 -13.83 -9.17
CA LYS A 172 12.27 -15.04 -8.96
C LYS A 172 11.76 -15.66 -10.27
N GLU A 173 11.90 -14.98 -11.39
CA GLU A 173 11.40 -15.38 -12.73
C GLU A 173 9.92 -15.78 -12.73
N ARG A 174 9.11 -15.12 -11.91
CA ARG A 174 7.67 -15.39 -11.77
C ARG A 174 6.84 -14.14 -11.57
N ASN A 175 5.53 -14.25 -11.80
CA ASN A 175 4.58 -13.25 -11.38
C ASN A 175 4.45 -13.24 -9.86
N CYS A 176 4.41 -12.07 -9.28
CA CYS A 176 4.21 -11.84 -7.85
C CYS A 176 2.97 -10.99 -7.63
N SER A 177 2.21 -11.33 -6.60
CA SER A 177 1.06 -10.55 -6.15
C SER A 177 1.21 -10.32 -4.64
N LYS A 178 1.48 -9.08 -4.24
CA LYS A 178 1.75 -8.71 -2.85
C LYS A 178 0.59 -7.91 -2.29
N LEU A 179 0.16 -8.25 -1.08
CA LEU A 179 -0.77 -7.44 -0.31
C LEU A 179 -0.09 -6.14 0.13
N ILE A 180 -0.74 -5.03 -0.13
CA ILE A 180 -0.32 -3.70 0.33
C ILE A 180 -1.37 -3.21 1.35
N LEU A 181 -0.90 -2.91 2.54
CA LEU A 181 -1.77 -2.44 3.61
C LEU A 181 -2.34 -1.05 3.28
N PRO A 182 -3.51 -0.71 3.81
CA PRO A 182 -4.18 0.57 3.52
C PRO A 182 -3.32 1.81 3.80
N LYS A 183 -2.43 1.74 4.79
CA LYS A 183 -1.52 2.83 5.13
C LYS A 183 -0.26 2.88 4.27
N GLU A 184 0.15 1.75 3.69
CA GLU A 184 1.37 1.65 2.88
C GLU A 184 1.22 2.25 1.49
N LEU A 185 0.00 2.25 0.91
CA LEU A 185 -0.28 2.95 -0.34
C LEU A 185 -0.95 4.30 -0.07
N VAL A 186 -0.22 5.36 -0.28
CA VAL A 186 -0.69 6.74 -0.09
C VAL A 186 -1.24 7.27 -1.40
N VAL A 187 -2.54 7.57 -1.39
CA VAL A 187 -3.29 8.19 -2.49
C VAL A 187 -3.98 9.43 -1.94
N ASN A 188 -4.04 10.49 -2.72
CA ASN A 188 -4.69 11.73 -2.32
C ASN A 188 -6.16 11.49 -1.98
N TYR A 189 -6.67 12.14 -0.94
CA TYR A 189 -8.05 11.96 -0.47
C TYR A 189 -9.09 12.37 -1.53
N TRP A 190 -8.77 13.31 -2.40
CA TRP A 190 -9.64 13.78 -3.47
C TRP A 190 -9.69 12.87 -4.70
N ALA A 191 -8.85 11.82 -4.75
CA ALA A 191 -8.90 10.84 -5.84
C ALA A 191 -10.25 10.13 -5.86
N LYS A 192 -10.68 9.72 -7.05
CA LYS A 192 -11.90 8.90 -7.23
C LYS A 192 -11.55 7.47 -7.62
N SER A 193 -10.51 7.30 -8.41
CA SER A 193 -10.03 5.98 -8.85
C SER A 193 -8.50 5.92 -8.81
N LEU A 194 -7.94 4.72 -8.92
CA LEU A 194 -6.49 4.56 -9.07
C LEU A 194 -6.01 5.05 -10.44
N GLU A 195 -6.84 4.95 -11.47
CA GLU A 195 -6.47 5.31 -12.84
C GLU A 195 -6.35 6.83 -13.02
N ASP A 196 -7.26 7.60 -12.43
CA ASP A 196 -7.33 9.06 -12.56
C ASP A 196 -6.39 9.80 -11.59
N THR A 197 -5.58 9.07 -10.82
CA THR A 197 -4.73 9.69 -9.80
C THR A 197 -3.40 10.13 -10.38
N GLU A 198 -3.04 11.39 -10.20
CA GLU A 198 -1.77 11.97 -10.65
C GLU A 198 -0.55 11.28 -10.04
N ARG A 199 -0.67 10.82 -8.80
CA ARG A 199 0.40 10.11 -8.10
C ARG A 199 -0.14 9.12 -7.08
N LYS A 200 0.58 8.00 -6.96
CA LYS A 200 0.35 6.92 -5.99
C LYS A 200 1.70 6.61 -5.37
N THR A 201 1.81 6.63 -4.06
CA THR A 201 3.09 6.41 -3.38
C THR A 201 3.00 5.21 -2.46
N GLU A 202 3.78 4.18 -2.72
CA GLU A 202 3.97 3.02 -1.83
C GLU A 202 5.14 3.31 -0.89
N ILE A 203 4.92 3.06 0.41
CA ILE A 203 5.95 3.09 1.43
C ILE A 203 6.56 1.70 1.51
N ILE A 204 7.83 1.57 1.12
CA ILE A 204 8.55 0.30 1.11
C ILE A 204 9.60 0.32 2.21
N GLN A 205 9.63 -0.72 3.04
CA GLN A 205 10.64 -0.92 4.06
C GLN A 205 11.55 -2.08 3.64
N LEU A 206 12.85 -1.82 3.52
CA LEU A 206 13.86 -2.80 3.11
C LEU A 206 15.00 -2.86 4.11
N THR A 207 15.44 -4.08 4.44
CA THR A 207 16.67 -4.28 5.20
C THR A 207 17.89 -3.95 4.35
N ASP A 208 19.02 -3.65 5.00
CA ASP A 208 20.31 -3.37 4.34
C ASP A 208 20.68 -4.42 3.30
N ARG A 209 20.50 -5.70 3.67
CA ARG A 209 20.85 -6.82 2.79
C ARG A 209 20.04 -6.77 1.48
N VAL A 210 18.72 -6.64 1.58
CA VAL A 210 17.83 -6.60 0.42
C VAL A 210 18.08 -5.36 -0.43
N LEU A 211 18.38 -4.23 0.22
CA LEU A 211 18.71 -2.99 -0.48
C LEU A 211 19.99 -3.15 -1.30
N LYS A 212 21.05 -3.73 -0.72
CA LYS A 212 22.32 -4.02 -1.39
C LYS A 212 22.16 -5.04 -2.52
N GLU A 213 21.38 -6.11 -2.31
CA GLU A 213 21.05 -7.09 -3.36
C GLU A 213 20.43 -6.40 -4.58
N ARG A 214 19.44 -5.54 -4.38
CA ARG A 214 18.80 -4.78 -5.48
C ARG A 214 19.71 -3.77 -6.16
N MET A 215 20.71 -3.22 -5.46
CA MET A 215 21.77 -2.40 -6.07
C MET A 215 22.70 -3.25 -6.95
N LEU A 216 23.11 -4.43 -6.47
CA LEU A 216 23.95 -5.36 -7.23
C LEU A 216 23.25 -5.92 -8.47
N GLU A 217 21.93 -6.16 -8.39
CA GLU A 217 21.09 -6.56 -9.53
C GLU A 217 20.87 -5.43 -10.55
N GLY A 218 21.32 -4.20 -10.25
CA GLY A 218 21.11 -3.03 -11.09
C GLY A 218 19.68 -2.49 -11.11
N VAL A 219 18.83 -2.95 -10.18
CA VAL A 219 17.45 -2.43 -10.01
C VAL A 219 17.49 -1.03 -9.41
N TYR A 220 18.35 -0.82 -8.41
CA TYR A 220 18.59 0.48 -7.80
C TYR A 220 19.96 1.02 -8.20
N ALA A 221 20.09 2.33 -8.29
CA ALA A 221 21.36 2.99 -8.55
C ALA A 221 22.31 2.76 -7.37
N GLU A 222 23.54 2.36 -7.68
CA GLU A 222 24.58 2.15 -6.70
C GLU A 222 24.91 3.46 -5.95
N GLN A 223 25.01 3.38 -4.63
CA GLN A 223 25.37 4.51 -3.79
C GLN A 223 26.76 4.30 -3.21
N LYS A 224 27.61 5.33 -3.34
CA LYS A 224 29.00 5.30 -2.85
C LYS A 224 29.10 5.43 -1.34
N GLU A 225 28.09 5.98 -0.70
CA GLU A 225 28.01 6.24 0.74
C GLU A 225 26.93 5.38 1.37
N ASP A 226 27.14 4.98 2.63
CA ASP A 226 26.12 4.30 3.39
C ASP A 226 24.90 5.21 3.57
N LEU A 227 23.73 4.67 3.28
CA LEU A 227 22.48 5.41 3.38
C LEU A 227 22.06 5.50 4.86
N PRO A 228 21.70 6.70 5.35
CA PRO A 228 21.26 6.88 6.73
C PRO A 228 19.94 6.13 6.96
N LYS A 229 19.82 5.47 8.11
CA LYS A 229 18.59 4.85 8.57
C LYS A 229 17.84 5.83 9.44
N ALA A 230 16.55 5.95 9.25
CA ALA A 230 15.69 6.70 10.13
C ALA A 230 14.28 6.10 10.09
N ASP A 231 13.62 6.09 11.24
CA ASP A 231 12.24 5.61 11.35
C ASP A 231 11.28 6.54 10.59
N LEU A 232 10.24 5.95 10.01
CA LEU A 232 9.23 6.67 9.25
C LEU A 232 8.55 7.77 10.08
N SER A 233 8.29 7.52 11.35
CA SER A 233 7.67 8.48 12.27
C SER A 233 8.55 9.72 12.46
N THR A 234 9.86 9.53 12.62
CA THR A 234 10.83 10.60 12.76
C THR A 234 10.98 11.42 11.47
N LEU A 235 10.92 10.76 10.32
CA LEU A 235 11.09 11.42 9.00
C LEU A 235 9.88 12.26 8.57
N LEU A 236 8.70 11.92 9.09
CA LEU A 236 7.43 12.58 8.72
C LEU A 236 6.90 13.54 9.79
N ASP A 237 7.58 13.70 10.92
CA ASP A 237 7.05 14.39 12.12
C ASP A 237 5.67 13.87 12.55
N VAL A 238 5.38 12.60 12.23
CA VAL A 238 4.08 11.96 12.50
C VAL A 238 4.24 11.02 13.68
N THR A 239 3.63 11.37 14.79
CA THR A 239 3.54 10.53 16.00
C THR A 239 2.55 9.38 15.81
N ASN A 240 2.71 8.56 14.78
CA ASN A 240 1.83 7.42 14.51
C ASN A 240 2.48 6.10 14.90
N ASN A 241 2.44 5.79 16.19
CA ASN A 241 2.88 4.52 16.80
C ASN A 241 1.90 3.36 16.56
N THR A 242 1.30 3.20 15.37
CA THR A 242 0.25 2.20 15.18
C THR A 242 0.74 0.85 14.67
N ALA A 243 1.83 0.82 13.91
CA ALA A 243 2.37 -0.44 13.39
C ALA A 243 3.17 -1.25 14.44
N GLN A 244 3.62 -0.61 15.51
CA GLN A 244 4.41 -1.23 16.58
C GLN A 244 3.62 -1.55 17.85
N GLY A 245 2.28 -1.41 17.82
CA GLY A 245 1.40 -1.55 18.98
C GLY A 245 1.28 -2.95 19.60
N LYS A 246 2.29 -3.81 19.47
CA LYS A 246 2.30 -5.12 20.16
C LYS A 246 2.84 -5.06 21.58
N ASP A 247 3.51 -4.00 21.99
CA ASP A 247 4.09 -3.89 23.34
C ASP A 247 3.86 -2.51 23.96
N ASN A 248 2.59 -2.12 24.16
CA ASN A 248 2.23 -0.94 24.93
C ASN A 248 2.37 -1.11 26.46
N THR A 249 3.13 -2.10 26.93
CA THR A 249 3.44 -2.22 28.35
C THR A 249 4.65 -1.40 28.79
N LYS A 250 5.38 -0.80 27.84
CA LYS A 250 6.47 0.15 28.16
C LYS A 250 6.39 1.34 27.21
N GLN A 251 5.70 2.38 27.63
CA GLN A 251 5.94 3.73 27.11
C GLN A 251 7.35 4.18 27.53
N THR A 252 8.37 3.72 26.83
CA THR A 252 9.64 4.43 26.81
C THR A 252 9.54 5.48 25.72
N SER A 253 9.62 6.73 26.10
CA SER A 253 9.58 7.91 25.24
C SER A 253 10.81 8.06 24.32
N GLU A 254 11.65 7.04 24.22
CA GLU A 254 12.80 7.01 23.33
C GLU A 254 12.50 6.10 22.14
N PRO A 255 12.72 6.58 20.89
CA PRO A 255 12.65 5.70 19.73
C PRO A 255 13.67 4.57 19.90
N PRO A 256 13.35 3.32 19.46
CA PRO A 256 14.30 2.24 19.52
C PRO A 256 15.60 2.66 18.84
N MET A 257 16.74 2.40 19.47
CA MET A 257 18.05 2.68 18.85
C MET A 257 18.11 1.95 17.50
N ALA A 258 18.46 2.71 16.45
CA ALA A 258 18.64 2.15 15.13
C ALA A 258 19.76 1.09 15.18
N ASP A 259 19.44 -0.14 14.82
CA ASP A 259 20.35 -1.26 14.72
C ASP A 259 20.47 -1.76 13.27
N GLU A 260 21.18 -2.87 13.05
CA GLU A 260 21.33 -3.47 11.72
C GLU A 260 19.99 -3.92 11.13
N SER A 261 19.01 -4.25 11.99
CA SER A 261 17.66 -4.71 11.58
C SER A 261 16.70 -3.56 11.26
N THR A 262 17.07 -2.32 11.59
CA THR A 262 16.26 -1.15 11.27
C THR A 262 16.15 -0.99 9.74
N PRO A 263 14.94 -1.01 9.17
CA PRO A 263 14.77 -0.96 7.72
C PRO A 263 15.01 0.45 7.17
N HIS A 264 15.48 0.50 5.93
CA HIS A 264 15.43 1.71 5.11
C HIS A 264 14.02 1.96 4.64
N VAL A 265 13.59 3.21 4.69
CA VAL A 265 12.29 3.65 4.19
C VAL A 265 12.45 4.25 2.79
N LEU A 266 11.79 3.63 1.83
CA LEU A 266 11.75 4.09 0.45
C LEU A 266 10.33 4.50 0.08
N LEU A 267 10.23 5.53 -0.77
CA LEU A 267 8.99 5.95 -1.41
C LEU A 267 9.03 5.55 -2.87
N GLU A 268 8.21 4.60 -3.27
CA GLU A 268 7.99 4.27 -4.68
C GLU A 268 6.74 5.01 -5.16
N GLN A 269 6.94 6.04 -5.95
CA GLN A 269 5.87 6.88 -6.46
C GLN A 269 5.63 6.62 -7.94
N HIS A 270 4.39 6.26 -8.28
CA HIS A 270 3.88 6.26 -9.64
C HIS A 270 3.33 7.64 -9.95
N THR A 271 3.94 8.34 -10.89
CA THR A 271 3.63 9.74 -11.20
C THR A 271 3.86 10.05 -12.67
N PHE A 272 3.45 11.24 -13.09
CA PHE A 272 3.68 11.75 -14.43
C PHE A 272 4.74 12.86 -14.38
N CYS A 273 5.76 12.76 -15.22
CA CYS A 273 6.85 13.73 -15.33
C CYS A 273 7.26 13.90 -16.78
N ASP A 274 7.58 15.13 -17.16
CA ASP A 274 8.22 15.46 -18.44
C ASP A 274 9.75 15.46 -18.22
N LEU A 275 10.41 14.32 -18.47
CA LEU A 275 11.86 14.18 -18.25
C LEU A 275 12.68 14.56 -19.49
N ASP A 276 12.11 14.42 -20.68
CA ASP A 276 12.75 14.78 -21.93
C ASP A 276 12.48 16.24 -22.36
N LYS A 277 11.58 16.93 -21.64
CA LYS A 277 11.21 18.32 -21.83
C LYS A 277 10.58 18.61 -23.20
N ASP A 278 9.80 17.63 -23.69
CA ASP A 278 9.05 17.76 -24.94
C ASP A 278 7.66 18.44 -24.74
N GLY A 279 7.25 18.63 -23.47
CA GLY A 279 6.01 19.26 -23.05
C GLY A 279 4.88 18.26 -22.78
N TYR A 280 5.13 16.95 -22.88
CA TYR A 280 4.20 15.89 -22.53
C TYR A 280 4.69 15.14 -21.27
N PRO A 281 3.90 15.01 -20.18
CA PRO A 281 4.30 14.27 -18.99
C PRO A 281 4.07 12.77 -19.18
N GLU A 282 5.15 11.99 -19.24
CA GLU A 282 5.08 10.54 -19.33
C GLU A 282 4.90 9.88 -17.95
N PRO A 283 4.30 8.67 -17.92
CA PRO A 283 4.16 7.92 -16.68
C PRO A 283 5.46 7.21 -16.28
N TYR A 284 5.93 7.47 -15.05
CA TYR A 284 7.12 6.86 -14.45
C TYR A 284 6.85 6.24 -13.09
N VAL A 285 7.71 5.30 -12.71
CA VAL A 285 7.90 4.83 -11.35
C VAL A 285 9.21 5.42 -10.83
N ILE A 286 9.15 6.21 -9.77
CA ILE A 286 10.29 6.87 -9.16
C ILE A 286 10.44 6.37 -7.73
N THR A 287 11.60 5.79 -7.41
CA THR A 287 11.91 5.32 -6.05
C THR A 287 12.93 6.25 -5.40
N VAL A 288 12.56 6.80 -4.26
CA VAL A 288 13.38 7.74 -3.49
C VAL A 288 13.65 7.15 -2.10
N HIS A 289 14.89 7.21 -1.65
CA HIS A 289 15.25 6.90 -0.27
C HIS A 289 14.91 8.10 0.63
N LEU A 290 13.98 7.94 1.55
CA LEU A 290 13.37 9.05 2.27
C LEU A 290 14.39 9.82 3.14
N ALA A 291 15.25 9.12 3.90
CA ALA A 291 16.18 9.74 4.83
C ALA A 291 17.31 10.53 4.11
N SER A 292 17.87 9.98 3.01
CA SER A 292 18.94 10.64 2.25
C SER A 292 18.43 11.55 1.14
N LYS A 293 17.13 11.47 0.81
CA LYS A 293 16.50 12.15 -0.33
C LYS A 293 17.14 11.82 -1.69
N LYS A 294 17.84 10.68 -1.79
CA LYS A 294 18.47 10.24 -3.04
C LYS A 294 17.46 9.44 -3.87
N VAL A 295 17.43 9.70 -5.17
CA VAL A 295 16.66 8.91 -6.13
C VAL A 295 17.44 7.62 -6.43
N LEU A 296 16.82 6.47 -6.19
CA LEU A 296 17.44 5.17 -6.43
C LEU A 296 17.03 4.56 -7.77
N ARG A 297 15.84 4.86 -8.26
CA ARG A 297 15.31 4.27 -9.49
C ARG A 297 14.33 5.20 -10.18
N ILE A 298 14.43 5.24 -11.51
CA ILE A 298 13.45 5.86 -12.41
C ILE A 298 13.23 4.91 -13.56
N VAL A 299 11.99 4.47 -13.76
CA VAL A 299 11.60 3.53 -14.82
C VAL A 299 10.31 3.97 -15.48
N ALA A 300 10.23 3.81 -16.80
CA ALA A 300 8.99 4.03 -17.54
C ALA A 300 7.88 3.06 -17.09
N ARG A 301 6.66 3.57 -16.98
CA ARG A 301 5.46 2.83 -16.60
C ARG A 301 4.51 2.66 -17.79
N PHE A 302 5.07 2.39 -18.97
CA PHE A 302 4.32 2.16 -20.20
C PHE A 302 5.11 1.25 -21.16
N ALA A 303 4.44 0.66 -22.12
CA ALA A 303 5.06 -0.11 -23.17
C ALA A 303 5.00 0.66 -24.51
N GLU A 304 5.86 0.30 -25.47
CA GLU A 304 5.92 0.93 -26.78
C GLU A 304 4.56 0.90 -27.51
N LYS A 305 3.84 -0.20 -27.41
CA LYS A 305 2.49 -0.38 -27.98
C LYS A 305 1.41 0.55 -27.40
N ASP A 306 1.67 1.11 -26.23
CA ASP A 306 0.73 1.97 -25.48
C ASP A 306 0.97 3.45 -25.73
N VAL A 307 1.89 3.80 -26.65
CA VAL A 307 2.21 5.17 -27.07
C VAL A 307 1.41 5.51 -28.32
N TYR A 308 0.47 6.42 -28.19
CA TYR A 308 -0.36 6.90 -29.30
C TYR A 308 0.18 8.23 -29.83
N LYS A 309 0.38 8.29 -31.16
CA LYS A 309 0.87 9.49 -31.84
C LYS A 309 -0.25 10.06 -32.73
N ASN A 310 -0.32 11.40 -32.80
CA ASN A 310 -1.23 12.08 -33.71
C ASN A 310 -0.75 12.01 -35.17
N ALA A 311 -1.55 12.53 -36.11
CA ALA A 311 -1.20 12.53 -37.54
C ALA A 311 0.10 13.31 -37.84
N GLN A 312 0.59 14.13 -36.93
CA GLN A 312 1.82 14.91 -37.06
C GLN A 312 3.04 14.21 -36.42
N GLY A 313 2.86 12.98 -35.91
CA GLY A 313 3.93 12.20 -35.27
C GLY A 313 4.25 12.62 -33.83
N LYS A 314 3.53 13.58 -33.25
CA LYS A 314 3.68 13.96 -31.83
C LYS A 314 2.88 13.01 -30.94
N ILE A 315 3.37 12.79 -29.71
CA ILE A 315 2.67 12.01 -28.71
C ILE A 315 1.34 12.71 -28.39
N SER A 316 0.25 11.97 -28.46
CA SER A 316 -1.09 12.43 -28.09
C SER A 316 -1.56 11.80 -26.78
N CYS A 317 -1.20 10.56 -26.51
CA CYS A 317 -1.57 9.83 -25.31
C CYS A 317 -0.61 8.69 -25.06
N ILE A 318 -0.24 8.48 -23.80
CA ILE A 318 0.49 7.29 -23.34
C ILE A 318 -0.39 6.59 -22.29
N LYS A 319 -0.74 5.34 -22.55
CA LYS A 319 -1.49 4.53 -21.57
C LYS A 319 -0.55 3.95 -20.54
N PRO A 320 -0.69 4.32 -19.26
CA PRO A 320 0.17 3.80 -18.20
C PRO A 320 -0.14 2.34 -17.89
N THR A 321 0.89 1.57 -17.52
CA THR A 321 0.72 0.23 -16.93
C THR A 321 0.30 0.37 -15.48
N GLU A 322 -0.78 -0.29 -15.08
CA GLU A 322 -1.26 -0.29 -13.71
C GLU A 322 -0.78 -1.55 -12.97
N TYR A 323 -0.18 -1.34 -11.81
CA TYR A 323 0.35 -2.41 -10.95
C TYR A 323 -0.53 -2.65 -9.72
N TYR A 324 -1.33 -1.66 -9.31
CA TYR A 324 -2.15 -1.74 -8.12
C TYR A 324 -3.59 -2.04 -8.45
N THR A 325 -4.19 -2.96 -7.69
CA THR A 325 -5.61 -3.27 -7.71
C THR A 325 -6.21 -2.88 -6.36
N LYS A 326 -7.29 -2.08 -6.38
CA LYS A 326 -8.05 -1.70 -5.19
C LYS A 326 -9.11 -2.76 -4.89
N TYR A 327 -9.18 -3.16 -3.64
CA TYR A 327 -10.26 -3.96 -3.08
C TYR A 327 -11.07 -3.08 -2.12
N GLY A 328 -12.35 -2.87 -2.41
CA GLY A 328 -13.27 -2.11 -1.58
C GLY A 328 -14.25 -3.04 -0.87
N PHE A 329 -14.64 -2.69 0.37
CA PHE A 329 -15.62 -3.46 1.14
C PHE A 329 -17.04 -2.97 0.90
N ILE A 330 -17.34 -1.74 1.28
CA ILE A 330 -18.61 -1.07 1.00
C ILE A 330 -18.31 0.24 0.31
N PRO A 331 -18.81 0.46 -0.93
CA PRO A 331 -18.57 1.71 -1.63
C PRO A 331 -18.96 2.92 -0.78
N ASN A 332 -18.11 3.94 -0.78
CA ASN A 332 -18.41 5.17 -0.07
C ASN A 332 -19.56 5.93 -0.72
N PRO A 333 -20.67 6.22 0.00
CA PRO A 333 -21.83 6.90 -0.56
C PRO A 333 -21.56 8.29 -1.14
N ASP A 334 -20.49 8.99 -0.71
CA ASP A 334 -20.11 10.29 -1.26
C ASP A 334 -19.16 10.18 -2.48
N GLY A 335 -18.90 8.95 -2.95
CA GLY A 335 -18.06 8.69 -4.11
C GLY A 335 -16.56 8.92 -3.86
N GLY A 336 -16.13 8.96 -2.61
CA GLY A 336 -14.72 9.08 -2.23
C GLY A 336 -13.92 7.81 -2.54
N PHE A 337 -12.60 7.95 -2.63
CA PHE A 337 -11.68 6.85 -2.91
C PHE A 337 -11.65 5.78 -1.81
N TYR A 338 -11.74 6.19 -0.55
CA TYR A 338 -11.65 5.30 0.60
C TYR A 338 -13.02 4.74 0.95
N ASP A 339 -13.19 3.45 0.75
CA ASP A 339 -14.45 2.74 1.00
C ASP A 339 -14.70 2.54 2.50
N VAL A 340 -15.93 2.19 2.84
CA VAL A 340 -16.41 2.06 4.22
C VAL A 340 -16.22 0.64 4.72
N GLY A 341 -15.65 0.50 5.93
CA GLY A 341 -15.51 -0.77 6.65
C GLY A 341 -16.40 -0.85 7.90
N PHE A 342 -16.40 -2.00 8.54
CA PHE A 342 -17.06 -2.22 9.84
C PHE A 342 -16.50 -1.31 10.94
N GLY A 343 -15.22 -0.86 10.80
CA GLY A 343 -14.63 0.11 11.71
C GLY A 343 -15.48 1.38 11.86
N LEU A 344 -15.96 1.92 10.74
CA LEU A 344 -16.86 3.07 10.74
C LEU A 344 -18.25 2.70 11.25
N LEU A 345 -18.83 1.59 10.75
CA LEU A 345 -20.21 1.22 11.02
C LEU A 345 -20.41 0.72 12.46
N LEU A 346 -19.53 -0.13 12.94
CA LEU A 346 -19.66 -0.81 14.23
C LEU A 346 -18.80 -0.20 15.34
N GLY A 347 -17.81 0.65 15.00
CA GLY A 347 -16.83 1.17 15.95
C GLY A 347 -17.46 1.98 17.09
N ALA A 348 -18.48 2.78 16.80
CA ALA A 348 -19.21 3.54 17.82
C ALA A 348 -20.00 2.62 18.75
N ILE A 349 -20.67 1.63 18.18
CA ILE A 349 -21.45 0.63 18.95
C ILE A 349 -20.53 -0.19 19.84
N ASN A 350 -19.39 -0.67 19.31
CA ASN A 350 -18.41 -1.43 20.08
C ASN A 350 -17.87 -0.62 21.28
N ARG A 351 -17.59 0.67 21.10
CA ARG A 351 -17.18 1.55 22.19
C ARG A 351 -18.26 1.70 23.25
N SER A 352 -19.52 1.86 22.85
CA SER A 352 -20.66 1.95 23.77
C SER A 352 -20.84 0.67 24.58
N ILE A 353 -20.71 -0.50 23.94
CA ILE A 353 -20.75 -1.81 24.61
C ILE A 353 -19.61 -1.93 25.62
N ASN A 354 -18.36 -1.56 25.24
CA ASN A 354 -17.20 -1.58 26.14
C ASN A 354 -17.46 -0.69 27.37
N THR A 355 -18.01 0.49 27.18
CA THR A 355 -18.35 1.41 28.27
C THR A 355 -19.41 0.81 29.19
N GLY A 356 -20.49 0.26 28.63
CA GLY A 356 -21.56 -0.35 29.41
C GLY A 356 -21.10 -1.57 30.21
N ILE A 357 -20.30 -2.46 29.62
CA ILE A 357 -19.75 -3.64 30.31
C ILE A 357 -18.85 -3.18 31.47
N ASN A 358 -17.97 -2.21 31.23
CA ASN A 358 -17.06 -1.72 32.26
C ASN A 358 -17.81 -1.06 33.42
N GLN A 359 -18.86 -0.28 33.13
CA GLN A 359 -19.73 0.29 34.17
C GLN A 359 -20.43 -0.77 35.01
N LEU A 360 -20.92 -1.85 34.37
CA LEU A 360 -21.56 -2.96 35.08
C LEU A 360 -20.57 -3.70 35.99
N VAL A 361 -19.36 -3.97 35.50
CA VAL A 361 -18.31 -4.64 36.29
C VAL A 361 -17.87 -3.75 37.45
N ASP A 362 -17.67 -2.46 37.23
CA ASP A 362 -17.29 -1.49 38.26
C ASP A 362 -18.40 -1.32 39.30
N ALA A 363 -19.68 -1.26 38.90
CA ALA A 363 -20.83 -1.21 39.82
C ALA A 363 -20.94 -2.47 40.67
N GLY A 364 -20.73 -3.65 40.06
CA GLY A 364 -20.70 -4.92 40.79
C GLY A 364 -19.55 -4.99 41.80
N THR A 365 -18.40 -4.47 41.44
CA THR A 365 -17.24 -4.37 42.36
C THR A 365 -17.55 -3.46 43.54
N LEU A 366 -18.12 -2.27 43.29
CA LEU A 366 -18.51 -1.35 44.35
C LEU A 366 -19.60 -1.92 45.26
N SER A 367 -20.58 -2.64 44.68
CA SER A 367 -21.65 -3.25 45.48
C SER A 367 -21.15 -4.36 46.41
N ASN A 368 -20.06 -5.05 46.02
CA ASN A 368 -19.45 -6.10 46.84
C ASN A 368 -18.41 -5.59 47.81
N LEU A 369 -18.00 -4.34 47.72
CA LEU A 369 -17.13 -3.68 48.71
C LEU A 369 -17.98 -3.33 49.95
N GLN A 370 -17.71 -4.02 51.05
CA GLN A 370 -18.30 -3.63 52.37
C GLN A 370 -17.67 -2.32 52.79
N SER A 371 -18.31 -1.20 52.46
CA SER A 371 -17.95 0.15 52.95
C SER A 371 -18.81 0.50 54.15
N GLY A 372 -18.22 0.65 55.30
CA GLY A 372 -18.85 1.13 56.51
C GLY A 372 -18.10 2.36 57.02
N PHE A 373 -18.84 3.37 57.52
CA PHE A 373 -18.24 4.43 58.32
C PHE A 373 -18.09 3.90 59.73
N LEU A 374 -16.84 3.84 60.23
CA LEU A 374 -16.56 3.67 61.66
C LEU A 374 -16.65 5.06 62.28
N SER A 375 -17.66 5.26 63.13
CA SER A 375 -17.82 6.44 63.98
C SER A 375 -16.88 6.39 65.17
#